data_b54299a718c71efaf7019dc047e80ecf
#
_entry.id   b54299a718c71efaf7019dc047e80ecf
#
_cell.length_a   1.000
_cell.length_b   1.000
_cell.length_c   1.000
_cell.angle_alpha   90.00
_cell.angle_beta   90.00
_cell.angle_gamma   90.00
#
_symmetry.space_group_name_H-M   'P 1'
#
loop_
_entity.id
_entity.type
_entity.pdbx_description
1 polymer ?
#
loop_
_entity_poly.entity_id
_entity_poly.type
_entity_poly.pdbx_seq_one_letter_code
_entity_poly.pdbx_strand_id
1 'polypeptide(L)'
;MTGGELEVTLTHRMLTPYTAWAIRYDSEGEYTGDFFNVEDYDRIKQNIEYLREYAYFLYGGFTMRGMVAVTVESYGYASTIDALDANLEAIAANTFRPPDMMPVKQWRGNQPPPGADDWNRIENTCLLLFEQFERQFACLPKLAFELKGSAF
;
A
#
# COMPACT_ATOMS: atom_id res chain seq x y z
N MET A 1 11.46 -27.72 -12.35
CA MET A 1 11.09 -26.30 -12.27
C MET A 1 12.20 -25.52 -11.59
N THR A 2 12.66 -24.48 -12.19
CA THR A 2 13.66 -23.62 -11.61
C THR A 2 13.02 -22.47 -10.87
N GLY A 3 13.77 -21.79 -9.99
CA GLY A 3 13.26 -20.63 -9.26
C GLY A 3 12.80 -19.50 -10.17
N GLY A 4 13.39 -19.37 -11.37
CA GLY A 4 13.00 -18.33 -12.32
C GLY A 4 11.58 -18.50 -12.86
N GLU A 5 11.05 -19.71 -12.87
CA GLU A 5 9.68 -19.96 -13.32
C GLU A 5 8.62 -19.47 -12.35
N LEU A 6 9.02 -19.15 -11.12
CA LEU A 6 8.13 -18.64 -10.09
C LEU A 6 8.32 -17.15 -9.87
N GLU A 7 9.13 -16.51 -10.71
CA GLU A 7 9.34 -15.09 -10.60
C GLU A 7 8.09 -14.32 -11.00
N VAL A 8 7.68 -13.38 -10.13
CA VAL A 8 6.52 -12.51 -10.40
C VAL A 8 6.98 -11.34 -11.26
N THR A 9 6.41 -11.24 -12.48
CA THR A 9 6.65 -10.09 -13.34
C THR A 9 5.52 -9.07 -13.15
N LEU A 10 5.84 -7.99 -12.46
CA LEU A 10 4.88 -6.94 -12.15
C LEU A 10 5.25 -5.68 -12.92
N THR A 11 4.23 -4.93 -13.39
CA THR A 11 4.46 -3.67 -14.11
C THR A 11 4.88 -2.55 -13.19
N HIS A 12 4.49 -2.63 -11.92
CA HIS A 12 4.87 -1.65 -10.91
C HIS A 12 5.99 -2.21 -10.02
N ARG A 13 6.58 -1.31 -9.27
CA ARG A 13 7.69 -1.63 -8.40
C ARG A 13 7.40 -1.09 -7.02
N MET A 14 7.69 -1.89 -5.98
CA MET A 14 7.53 -1.41 -4.61
C MET A 14 8.60 -0.36 -4.30
N LEU A 15 8.16 0.82 -3.91
CA LEU A 15 9.03 1.88 -3.42
C LEU A 15 9.07 1.79 -1.89
N THR A 16 10.21 2.16 -1.31
CA THR A 16 10.35 2.13 0.15
C THR A 16 9.35 3.08 0.79
N PRO A 17 8.41 2.58 1.61
CA PRO A 17 7.48 3.45 2.31
C PRO A 17 8.19 4.37 3.29
N TYR A 18 7.69 5.61 3.40
CA TYR A 18 8.20 6.55 4.39
C TYR A 18 7.32 6.48 5.63
N THR A 19 7.83 5.88 6.70
CA THR A 19 7.06 5.61 7.92
C THR A 19 7.47 6.49 9.09
N ALA A 20 8.17 7.57 8.82
CA ALA A 20 8.68 8.49 9.85
C ALA A 20 8.12 9.89 9.72
N TRP A 21 6.89 10.03 9.21
CA TRP A 21 6.20 11.32 9.13
C TRP A 21 6.13 11.94 10.52
N ALA A 22 6.52 13.22 10.64
CA ALA A 22 6.59 13.89 11.93
C ALA A 22 6.19 15.36 11.83
N ILE A 23 5.52 15.82 12.87
CA ILE A 23 5.27 17.24 13.12
C ILE A 23 6.39 17.73 14.02
N ARG A 24 7.10 18.75 13.59
CA ARG A 24 8.20 19.34 14.35
C ARG A 24 8.18 20.84 14.26
N TYR A 25 8.60 21.49 15.34
CA TYR A 25 8.77 22.92 15.39
C TYR A 25 10.12 23.22 16.02
N ASP A 26 10.76 24.29 15.59
CA ASP A 26 12.00 24.73 16.19
C ASP A 26 11.74 25.56 17.46
N SER A 27 12.80 26.07 18.09
CA SER A 27 12.69 26.84 19.32
C SER A 27 11.97 28.19 19.12
N GLU A 28 11.85 28.65 17.89
CA GLU A 28 11.18 29.92 17.54
C GLU A 28 9.73 29.71 17.12
N GLY A 29 9.26 28.44 17.11
CA GLY A 29 7.90 28.10 16.72
C GLY A 29 7.70 27.90 15.22
N GLU A 30 8.76 27.93 14.43
CA GLU A 30 8.69 27.66 12.99
C GLU A 30 8.58 26.16 12.73
N TYR A 31 7.77 25.80 11.74
CA TYR A 31 7.54 24.40 11.39
C TYR A 31 8.76 23.83 10.67
N THR A 32 9.32 22.75 11.21
CA THR A 32 10.47 22.03 10.65
C THR A 32 10.16 20.57 10.32
N GLY A 33 8.90 20.19 10.41
CA GLY A 33 8.47 18.82 10.14
C GLY A 33 8.29 18.52 8.65
N ASP A 34 7.63 17.42 8.37
CA ASP A 34 7.43 16.94 7.00
C ASP A 34 6.25 17.65 6.34
N PHE A 35 6.36 17.85 5.03
CA PHE A 35 5.27 18.34 4.19
C PHE A 35 4.91 17.26 3.18
N PHE A 36 3.62 16.95 3.08
CA PHE A 36 3.13 16.03 2.06
C PHE A 36 3.06 16.76 0.71
N ASN A 37 3.60 16.11 -0.32
CA ASN A 37 3.65 16.69 -1.66
C ASN A 37 3.27 15.65 -2.73
N VAL A 38 3.31 16.06 -4.00
CA VAL A 38 2.91 15.20 -5.13
C VAL A 38 3.75 13.94 -5.21
N GLU A 39 5.04 14.03 -4.94
CA GLU A 39 5.94 12.87 -4.98
C GLU A 39 5.57 11.85 -3.90
N ASP A 40 5.11 12.31 -2.75
CA ASP A 40 4.64 11.43 -1.69
C ASP A 40 3.36 10.70 -2.10
N TYR A 41 2.42 11.43 -2.70
CA TYR A 41 1.22 10.81 -3.25
C TYR A 41 1.57 9.78 -4.32
N ASP A 42 2.45 10.12 -5.24
CA ASP A 42 2.86 9.21 -6.31
C ASP A 42 3.52 7.96 -5.78
N ARG A 43 4.35 8.08 -4.75
CA ARG A 43 4.95 6.91 -4.09
C ARG A 43 3.89 5.99 -3.52
N ILE A 44 2.94 6.54 -2.76
CA ILE A 44 1.86 5.75 -2.14
C ILE A 44 0.99 5.11 -3.23
N LYS A 45 0.58 5.89 -4.23
CA LYS A 45 -0.22 5.39 -5.34
C LYS A 45 0.48 4.24 -6.06
N GLN A 46 1.75 4.39 -6.37
CA GLN A 46 2.52 3.36 -7.05
C GLN A 46 2.64 2.11 -6.18
N ASN A 47 2.83 2.26 -4.87
CA ASN A 47 2.88 1.13 -3.97
C ASN A 47 1.55 0.39 -3.91
N ILE A 48 0.43 1.10 -3.87
CA ILE A 48 -0.90 0.48 -3.88
C ILE A 48 -1.15 -0.26 -5.20
N GLU A 49 -0.76 0.32 -6.33
CA GLU A 49 -0.89 -0.34 -7.64
C GLU A 49 -0.02 -1.61 -7.71
N TYR A 50 1.20 -1.55 -7.19
CA TYR A 50 2.07 -2.73 -7.09
C TYR A 50 1.43 -3.81 -6.21
N LEU A 51 0.90 -3.43 -5.05
CA LEU A 51 0.25 -4.36 -4.13
C LEU A 51 -1.00 -5.00 -4.76
N ARG A 52 -1.76 -4.23 -5.55
CA ARG A 52 -2.89 -4.77 -6.32
C ARG A 52 -2.44 -5.86 -7.27
N GLU A 53 -1.39 -5.60 -8.05
CA GLU A 53 -0.87 -6.60 -8.98
C GLU A 53 -0.39 -7.85 -8.25
N TYR A 54 0.29 -7.68 -7.14
CA TYR A 54 0.78 -8.79 -6.33
C TYR A 54 -0.40 -9.60 -5.75
N ALA A 55 -1.41 -8.89 -5.25
CA ALA A 55 -2.62 -9.53 -4.73
C ALA A 55 -3.37 -10.30 -5.83
N TYR A 56 -3.46 -9.74 -7.02
CA TYR A 56 -4.08 -10.42 -8.16
C TYR A 56 -3.33 -11.70 -8.52
N PHE A 57 -2.02 -11.65 -8.46
CA PHE A 57 -1.19 -12.83 -8.71
C PHE A 57 -1.45 -13.93 -7.67
N LEU A 58 -1.52 -13.56 -6.39
CA LEU A 58 -1.64 -14.53 -5.31
C LEU A 58 -3.08 -15.04 -5.10
N TYR A 59 -4.07 -14.20 -5.31
CA TYR A 59 -5.46 -14.45 -4.92
C TYR A 59 -6.48 -14.34 -6.05
N GLY A 60 -6.11 -13.73 -7.18
CA GLY A 60 -7.05 -13.42 -8.25
C GLY A 60 -7.58 -11.99 -8.19
N GLY A 61 -8.32 -11.58 -9.23
CA GLY A 61 -8.78 -10.21 -9.39
C GLY A 61 -9.94 -9.84 -8.46
N PHE A 62 -10.00 -8.56 -8.12
CA PHE A 62 -11.09 -7.94 -7.37
C PHE A 62 -11.20 -6.46 -7.78
N THR A 63 -12.31 -5.83 -7.38
CA THR A 63 -12.57 -4.44 -7.76
C THR A 63 -11.85 -3.46 -6.84
N MET A 64 -11.20 -2.46 -7.44
CA MET A 64 -10.59 -1.34 -6.73
C MET A 64 -11.03 -0.02 -7.35
N ARG A 65 -10.97 1.05 -6.57
CA ARG A 65 -11.26 2.40 -7.07
C ARG A 65 -10.07 2.89 -7.90
N GLY A 66 -10.38 3.64 -8.97
CA GLY A 66 -9.35 4.30 -9.75
C GLY A 66 -8.61 5.34 -8.91
N MET A 67 -7.30 5.37 -9.04
CA MET A 67 -6.46 6.39 -8.43
C MET A 67 -5.94 7.29 -9.55
N VAL A 68 -6.36 8.55 -9.52
CA VAL A 68 -6.04 9.50 -10.58
C VAL A 68 -4.63 10.03 -10.43
N ALA A 69 -4.02 10.44 -11.55
CA ALA A 69 -2.81 11.24 -11.51
C ALA A 69 -3.14 12.61 -10.93
N VAL A 70 -2.28 13.15 -10.09
CA VAL A 70 -2.52 14.42 -9.42
C VAL A 70 -1.47 15.45 -9.80
N THR A 71 -1.86 16.71 -9.71
CA THR A 71 -0.96 17.86 -9.86
C THR A 71 -0.77 18.51 -8.50
N VAL A 72 0.07 19.55 -8.46
CA VAL A 72 0.29 20.32 -7.23
C VAL A 72 -1.02 20.91 -6.69
N GLU A 73 -1.96 21.25 -7.58
CA GLU A 73 -3.23 21.86 -7.19
C GLU A 73 -4.27 20.84 -6.72
N SER A 74 -4.14 19.55 -7.09
CA SER A 74 -5.21 18.56 -6.88
C SER A 74 -4.89 17.45 -5.91
N TYR A 75 -3.64 17.29 -5.47
CA TYR A 75 -3.26 16.13 -4.65
C TYR A 75 -3.91 16.11 -3.25
N GLY A 76 -4.35 17.26 -2.77
CA GLY A 76 -4.93 17.38 -1.44
C GLY A 76 -6.44 17.16 -1.37
N TYR A 77 -7.10 16.84 -2.49
CA TYR A 77 -8.55 16.65 -2.47
C TYR A 77 -8.92 15.38 -1.69
N ALA A 78 -9.97 15.50 -0.86
CA ALA A 78 -10.42 14.41 -0.02
C ALA A 78 -10.74 13.14 -0.82
N SER A 79 -11.35 13.28 -1.99
CA SER A 79 -11.68 12.12 -2.84
C SER A 79 -10.44 11.38 -3.33
N THR A 80 -9.37 12.11 -3.58
CA THR A 80 -8.07 11.55 -4.01
C THR A 80 -7.44 10.73 -2.89
N ILE A 81 -7.47 11.26 -1.67
CA ILE A 81 -6.90 10.61 -0.50
C ILE A 81 -7.78 9.43 -0.06
N ASP A 82 -9.11 9.61 -0.15
CA ASP A 82 -10.05 8.55 0.20
C ASP A 82 -9.85 7.31 -0.68
N ALA A 83 -9.50 7.49 -1.94
CA ALA A 83 -9.21 6.37 -2.84
C ALA A 83 -8.00 5.54 -2.38
N LEU A 84 -6.99 6.18 -1.78
CA LEU A 84 -5.83 5.46 -1.25
C LEU A 84 -6.25 4.51 -0.13
N ASP A 85 -6.97 5.03 0.86
CA ASP A 85 -7.44 4.22 1.99
C ASP A 85 -8.45 3.16 1.57
N ALA A 86 -9.39 3.51 0.69
CA ALA A 86 -10.37 2.55 0.20
C ALA A 86 -9.72 1.38 -0.53
N ASN A 87 -8.66 1.65 -1.30
CA ASN A 87 -7.95 0.61 -2.03
C ASN A 87 -7.10 -0.27 -1.11
N LEU A 88 -6.50 0.29 -0.07
CA LEU A 88 -5.81 -0.53 0.94
C LEU A 88 -6.79 -1.48 1.63
N GLU A 89 -7.98 -0.99 1.97
CA GLU A 89 -9.03 -1.83 2.55
C GLU A 89 -9.48 -2.92 1.57
N ALA A 90 -9.66 -2.58 0.30
CA ALA A 90 -10.06 -3.56 -0.72
C ALA A 90 -9.02 -4.67 -0.87
N ILE A 91 -7.74 -4.31 -0.87
CA ILE A 91 -6.66 -5.30 -0.95
C ILE A 91 -6.71 -6.22 0.27
N ALA A 92 -6.79 -5.66 1.47
CA ALA A 92 -6.82 -6.44 2.71
C ALA A 92 -8.07 -7.34 2.78
N ALA A 93 -9.22 -6.83 2.38
CA ALA A 93 -10.49 -7.57 2.43
C ALA A 93 -10.53 -8.74 1.43
N ASN A 94 -9.84 -8.62 0.31
CA ASN A 94 -9.83 -9.64 -0.75
C ASN A 94 -8.61 -10.56 -0.71
N THR A 95 -7.72 -10.35 0.25
CA THR A 95 -6.56 -11.19 0.49
C THR A 95 -6.60 -11.66 1.94
N PHE A 96 -5.55 -11.40 2.67
CA PHE A 96 -5.50 -11.71 4.10
C PHE A 96 -5.10 -10.43 4.84
N ARG A 97 -5.96 -9.98 5.76
CA ARG A 97 -5.70 -8.75 6.53
C ARG A 97 -4.55 -8.97 7.51
N PRO A 98 -3.45 -8.20 7.40
CA PRO A 98 -2.38 -8.32 8.38
C PRO A 98 -2.89 -8.04 9.80
N PRO A 99 -2.48 -8.83 10.82
CA PRO A 99 -2.96 -8.63 12.19
C PRO A 99 -2.68 -7.24 12.74
N ASP A 100 -1.56 -6.64 12.34
CA ASP A 100 -1.16 -5.33 12.84
C ASP A 100 -1.67 -4.16 11.99
N MET A 101 -2.49 -4.45 10.98
CA MET A 101 -3.06 -3.40 10.13
C MET A 101 -4.07 -2.57 10.91
N MET A 102 -3.84 -1.27 10.96
CA MET A 102 -4.78 -0.33 11.57
C MET A 102 -5.96 -0.07 10.65
N PRO A 103 -7.16 0.22 11.18
CA PRO A 103 -8.33 0.52 10.36
C PRO A 103 -8.08 1.70 9.42
N VAL A 104 -8.61 1.60 8.21
CA VAL A 104 -8.58 2.71 7.26
C VAL A 104 -9.60 3.77 7.65
N LYS A 105 -9.44 4.98 7.12
CA LYS A 105 -10.36 6.09 7.34
C LYS A 105 -11.09 6.44 6.06
N GLN A 106 -12.24 7.09 6.20
CA GLN A 106 -12.96 7.70 5.10
C GLN A 106 -12.70 9.21 5.12
N TRP A 107 -12.32 9.75 3.99
CA TRP A 107 -11.95 11.16 3.86
C TRP A 107 -13.04 11.93 3.14
N ARG A 108 -13.43 13.07 3.71
CA ARG A 108 -14.48 13.94 3.18
C ARG A 108 -14.01 15.39 3.17
N GLY A 109 -14.53 16.19 2.24
CA GLY A 109 -14.05 17.53 1.98
C GLY A 109 -14.22 18.53 3.13
N ASN A 110 -15.11 18.25 4.08
CA ASN A 110 -15.36 19.14 5.22
C ASN A 110 -14.71 18.65 6.52
N GLN A 111 -13.77 17.74 6.42
CA GLN A 111 -13.04 17.18 7.56
C GLN A 111 -11.58 17.65 7.52
N PRO A 112 -10.88 17.62 8.67
CA PRO A 112 -9.46 17.94 8.69
C PRO A 112 -8.67 17.05 7.72
N PRO A 113 -7.65 17.61 7.04
CA PRO A 113 -6.81 16.81 6.16
C PRO A 113 -5.97 15.78 6.93
N PRO A 114 -5.38 14.79 6.25
CA PRO A 114 -4.50 13.83 6.90
C PRO A 114 -3.33 14.50 7.59
N GLY A 115 -3.01 14.01 8.78
CA GLY A 115 -1.83 14.43 9.52
C GLY A 115 -0.72 13.39 9.43
N ALA A 116 0.39 13.64 10.15
CA ALA A 116 1.55 12.75 10.15
C ALA A 116 1.18 11.32 10.54
N ASP A 117 0.32 11.15 11.55
CA ASP A 117 -0.10 9.82 11.99
C ASP A 117 -0.87 9.07 10.89
N ASP A 118 -1.68 9.79 10.12
CA ASP A 118 -2.44 9.20 9.03
C ASP A 118 -1.51 8.72 7.90
N TRP A 119 -0.52 9.54 7.54
CA TRP A 119 0.45 9.16 6.52
C TRP A 119 1.32 8.00 6.97
N ASN A 120 1.75 7.99 8.23
CA ASN A 120 2.49 6.86 8.79
C ASN A 120 1.66 5.58 8.73
N ARG A 121 0.38 5.66 9.07
CA ARG A 121 -0.52 4.51 8.99
C ARG A 121 -0.66 3.99 7.57
N ILE A 122 -0.91 4.88 6.60
CA ILE A 122 -1.08 4.51 5.19
C ILE A 122 0.17 3.84 4.65
N GLU A 123 1.33 4.45 4.86
CA GLU A 123 2.58 3.88 4.37
C GLU A 123 2.97 2.61 5.09
N ASN A 124 2.71 2.53 6.40
CA ASN A 124 2.95 1.31 7.15
C ASN A 124 2.01 0.17 6.71
N THR A 125 0.78 0.49 6.35
CA THR A 125 -0.15 -0.51 5.79
C THR A 125 0.38 -1.09 4.49
N CYS A 126 0.93 -0.25 3.61
CA CYS A 126 1.59 -0.72 2.40
C CYS A 126 2.73 -1.70 2.73
N LEU A 127 3.55 -1.36 3.70
CA LEU A 127 4.67 -2.20 4.12
C LEU A 127 4.18 -3.55 4.68
N LEU A 128 3.17 -3.53 5.54
CA LEU A 128 2.61 -4.75 6.13
C LEU A 128 2.05 -5.69 5.05
N LEU A 129 1.31 -5.14 4.09
CA LEU A 129 0.76 -5.94 2.99
C LEU A 129 1.88 -6.51 2.11
N PHE A 130 2.87 -5.70 1.80
CA PHE A 130 4.02 -6.15 1.00
C PHE A 130 4.76 -7.30 1.69
N GLU A 131 5.09 -7.15 2.96
CA GLU A 131 5.79 -8.18 3.71
C GLU A 131 4.98 -9.48 3.78
N GLN A 132 3.67 -9.37 3.94
CA GLN A 132 2.80 -10.53 3.95
C GLN A 132 2.78 -11.25 2.60
N PHE A 133 2.66 -10.50 1.51
CA PHE A 133 2.68 -11.09 0.17
C PHE A 133 4.02 -11.75 -0.14
N GLU A 134 5.12 -11.14 0.29
CA GLU A 134 6.45 -11.74 0.14
C GLU A 134 6.56 -13.08 0.87
N ARG A 135 6.03 -13.16 2.09
CA ARG A 135 6.01 -14.41 2.84
C ARG A 135 5.15 -15.46 2.15
N GLN A 136 3.99 -15.06 1.63
CA GLN A 136 3.10 -15.96 0.93
C GLN A 136 3.72 -16.45 -0.38
N PHE A 137 4.33 -15.56 -1.13
CA PHE A 137 5.04 -15.92 -2.36
C PHE A 137 6.17 -16.90 -2.09
N ALA A 138 6.93 -16.70 -1.03
CA ALA A 138 8.03 -17.58 -0.64
C ALA A 138 7.55 -19.00 -0.31
N CYS A 139 6.29 -19.16 0.10
CA CYS A 139 5.71 -20.47 0.41
C CYS A 139 5.16 -21.21 -0.82
N LEU A 140 4.90 -20.53 -1.94
CA LEU A 140 4.28 -21.14 -3.12
C LEU A 140 5.07 -22.31 -3.69
N PRO A 141 6.39 -22.24 -3.86
CA PRO A 141 7.16 -23.37 -4.38
C PRO A 141 7.03 -24.60 -3.49
N LYS A 142 7.04 -24.42 -2.18
CA LYS A 142 6.91 -25.49 -1.21
C LYS A 142 5.52 -26.14 -1.29
N LEU A 143 4.47 -25.34 -1.36
CA LEU A 143 3.10 -25.84 -1.48
C LEU A 143 2.91 -26.59 -2.78
N ALA A 144 3.40 -26.09 -3.90
CA ALA A 144 3.31 -26.75 -5.19
C ALA A 144 4.01 -28.11 -5.18
N PHE A 145 5.17 -28.18 -4.54
CA PHE A 145 5.91 -29.43 -4.40
C PHE A 145 5.14 -30.45 -3.55
N GLU A 146 4.59 -30.02 -2.43
CA GLU A 146 3.83 -30.90 -1.54
C GLU A 146 2.57 -31.44 -2.23
N LEU A 147 1.86 -30.61 -2.99
CA LEU A 147 0.69 -31.04 -3.75
C LEU A 147 1.06 -32.08 -4.81
N LYS A 148 2.15 -31.90 -5.53
CA LYS A 148 2.63 -32.88 -6.48
C LYS A 148 2.99 -34.20 -5.79
N GLY A 149 3.66 -34.14 -4.66
CA GLY A 149 4.02 -35.32 -3.89
C GLY A 149 2.80 -36.09 -3.40
N SER A 150 1.75 -35.40 -2.99
CA SER A 150 0.54 -36.01 -2.49
C SER A 150 -0.37 -36.57 -3.59
N ALA A 151 -0.18 -36.16 -4.83
CA ALA A 151 -0.97 -36.61 -5.96
C ALA A 151 -0.49 -37.98 -6.48
N PHE A 152 0.65 -38.41 -6.02
CA PHE A 152 1.26 -39.66 -6.46
C PHE A 152 1.52 -40.59 -5.26
#